data_bdbc423eb9a7a0b6b279bc256fec6689
#
_entry.id   bdbc423eb9a7a0b6b279bc256fec6689
#
_cell.length_a   1.000
_cell.length_b   1.000
_cell.length_c   1.000
_cell.angle_alpha   90.00
_cell.angle_beta   90.00
_cell.angle_gamma   90.00
#
_symmetry.space_group_name_H-M   'P 1'
#
loop_
_entity.id
_entity.type
_entity.pdbx_description
1 polymer ?
#
loop_
_entity_poly.entity_id
_entity_poly.type
_entity_poly.pdbx_seq_one_letter_code
_entity_poly.pdbx_strand_id
1 'polypeptide(L)'
;MKRSTKITTAIITFFVIIAIIIVGRHMIKLHFQKKFGTRPPPAVIVVIVENKSFHQKIETYGTALSSRSSSFRIKKSELLDPINFNQKVKKGDIIAKLKSENIVAPFSGILGKRGISEDTLGSESSLILTLDDSTTIFSDVKIPEIYAGVLKKGLPVKAKFAAYKNKTYKGEIESVASRVDAQTRSILTRIKIKNENSELIPGSLLEIQIKYNIRDALSIPDTSIMNQG
;
A
#
# COMPACT_ATOMS: atom_id res chain seq x y z
N MET A 1 92.51 -49.00 1.02
CA MET A 1 91.37 -48.72 1.88
C MET A 1 90.62 -47.39 1.58
N LYS A 2 91.03 -46.49 0.70
CA LYS A 2 90.38 -45.15 0.50
C LYS A 2 89.34 -45.13 -0.67
N ARG A 3 89.21 -46.14 -1.49
CA ARG A 3 88.25 -46.16 -2.65
C ARG A 3 86.88 -46.78 -2.28
N SER A 4 86.84 -47.77 -1.43
CA SER A 4 85.62 -48.42 -1.00
C SER A 4 84.78 -47.57 -0.08
N THR A 5 85.36 -46.75 0.82
CA THR A 5 84.68 -45.79 1.70
C THR A 5 83.99 -44.64 0.91
N LYS A 6 84.60 -44.22 -0.21
CA LYS A 6 84.00 -43.21 -1.08
C LYS A 6 82.75 -43.71 -1.82
N ILE A 7 82.77 -45.01 -2.24
CA ILE A 7 81.62 -45.59 -2.89
C ILE A 7 80.48 -45.86 -1.90
N THR A 8 80.78 -46.34 -0.71
CA THR A 8 79.73 -46.57 0.31
C THR A 8 79.11 -45.26 0.77
N THR A 9 79.89 -44.17 0.96
CA THR A 9 79.34 -42.88 1.26
C THR A 9 78.47 -42.30 0.14
N ALA A 10 78.87 -42.48 -1.13
CA ALA A 10 78.06 -42.08 -2.31
C ALA A 10 76.74 -42.84 -2.39
N ILE A 11 76.69 -44.10 -2.07
CA ILE A 11 75.48 -44.92 -2.05
C ILE A 11 74.57 -44.49 -0.91
N ILE A 12 75.11 -44.25 0.28
CA ILE A 12 74.32 -43.76 1.44
C ILE A 12 73.69 -42.36 1.16
N THR A 13 74.51 -41.47 0.59
CA THR A 13 73.97 -40.14 0.22
C THR A 13 72.89 -40.21 -0.84
N PHE A 14 73.00 -41.06 -1.80
CA PHE A 14 71.99 -41.34 -2.85
C PHE A 14 70.69 -41.83 -2.22
N PHE A 15 70.72 -42.79 -1.31
CA PHE A 15 69.49 -43.26 -0.64
C PHE A 15 68.91 -42.27 0.30
N VAL A 16 69.71 -41.44 0.98
CA VAL A 16 69.19 -40.32 1.81
C VAL A 16 68.45 -39.28 0.97
N ILE A 17 69.01 -38.94 -0.20
CA ILE A 17 68.34 -37.99 -1.13
C ILE A 17 67.02 -38.57 -1.61
N ILE A 18 66.97 -39.84 -1.98
CA ILE A 18 65.70 -40.49 -2.36
C ILE A 18 64.70 -40.51 -1.23
N ALA A 19 65.10 -40.81 -0.01
CA ALA A 19 64.25 -40.78 1.17
C ALA A 19 63.66 -39.37 1.42
N ILE A 20 64.50 -38.32 1.33
CA ILE A 20 64.04 -36.93 1.45
C ILE A 20 63.01 -36.59 0.36
N ILE A 21 63.24 -37.01 -0.89
CA ILE A 21 62.29 -36.77 -1.99
C ILE A 21 60.97 -37.47 -1.73
N ILE A 22 60.98 -38.72 -1.27
CA ILE A 22 59.77 -39.50 -0.98
C ILE A 22 58.97 -38.87 0.14
N VAL A 23 59.68 -38.50 1.27
CA VAL A 23 59.03 -37.83 2.42
C VAL A 23 58.46 -36.45 2.01
N GLY A 24 59.22 -35.68 1.23
CA GLY A 24 58.79 -34.39 0.71
C GLY A 24 57.53 -34.49 -0.13
N ARG A 25 57.52 -35.46 -1.09
CA ARG A 25 56.32 -35.73 -1.90
C ARG A 25 55.14 -36.19 -1.06
N HIS A 26 55.36 -36.98 -0.04
CA HIS A 26 54.30 -37.43 0.84
C HIS A 26 53.71 -36.31 1.66
N MET A 27 54.54 -35.43 2.22
CA MET A 27 54.10 -34.24 2.97
C MET A 27 53.36 -33.23 2.09
N ILE A 28 53.84 -33.03 0.85
CA ILE A 28 53.17 -32.17 -0.11
C ILE A 28 51.79 -32.74 -0.44
N LYS A 29 51.67 -34.04 -0.70
CA LYS A 29 50.42 -34.73 -0.98
C LYS A 29 49.43 -34.60 0.18
N LEU A 30 49.87 -34.81 1.39
CA LEU A 30 49.02 -34.65 2.59
C LEU A 30 48.56 -33.18 2.79
N HIS A 31 49.46 -32.24 2.52
CA HIS A 31 49.11 -30.81 2.62
C HIS A 31 48.06 -30.42 1.56
N PHE A 32 48.23 -30.85 0.35
CA PHE A 32 47.24 -30.61 -0.74
C PHE A 32 45.93 -31.34 -0.49
N GLN A 33 45.95 -32.57 0.01
CA GLN A 33 44.72 -33.27 0.38
C GLN A 33 43.96 -32.58 1.50
N LYS A 34 44.64 -32.05 2.51
CA LYS A 34 43.99 -31.25 3.58
C LYS A 34 43.38 -29.93 3.07
N LYS A 35 44.07 -29.27 2.14
CA LYS A 35 43.67 -27.92 1.69
C LYS A 35 42.65 -27.95 0.55
N PHE A 36 42.64 -28.99 -0.29
CA PHE A 36 41.82 -29.06 -1.50
C PHE A 36 40.98 -30.35 -1.63
N GLY A 37 41.13 -31.26 -0.69
CA GLY A 37 40.51 -32.59 -0.79
C GLY A 37 39.04 -32.68 -0.34
N THR A 38 38.59 -31.72 0.41
CA THR A 38 37.19 -31.65 0.88
C THR A 38 36.51 -30.44 0.23
N ARG A 39 35.73 -30.67 -0.80
CA ARG A 39 34.77 -29.65 -1.27
C ARG A 39 33.80 -29.43 -0.13
N PRO A 40 33.58 -28.15 0.33
CA PRO A 40 32.54 -27.90 1.30
C PRO A 40 31.21 -28.42 0.72
N PRO A 41 30.35 -29.03 1.53
CA PRO A 41 29.05 -29.47 1.04
C PRO A 41 28.30 -28.23 0.47
N PRO A 42 27.55 -28.40 -0.62
CA PRO A 42 26.80 -27.32 -1.20
C PRO A 42 25.90 -26.69 -0.11
N ALA A 43 26.01 -25.38 0.05
CA ALA A 43 25.11 -24.66 0.95
C ALA A 43 23.69 -24.74 0.41
N VAL A 44 22.76 -25.21 1.22
CA VAL A 44 21.33 -25.22 0.90
C VAL A 44 20.65 -24.17 1.77
N ILE A 45 19.86 -23.32 1.13
CA ILE A 45 19.01 -22.37 1.84
C ILE A 45 17.71 -23.11 2.15
N VAL A 46 17.43 -23.27 3.42
CA VAL A 46 16.18 -23.89 3.89
C VAL A 46 15.21 -22.79 4.28
N VAL A 47 14.01 -22.84 3.78
CA VAL A 47 12.92 -21.91 4.13
C VAL A 47 11.79 -22.72 4.75
N ILE A 48 11.27 -22.22 5.88
CA ILE A 48 10.11 -22.82 6.54
C ILE A 48 8.87 -22.42 5.74
N VAL A 49 8.06 -23.40 5.41
CA VAL A 49 6.76 -23.18 4.77
C VAL A 49 5.82 -22.56 5.80
N GLU A 50 5.31 -21.37 5.49
CA GLU A 50 4.41 -20.63 6.36
C GLU A 50 3.04 -20.47 5.72
N ASN A 51 2.00 -20.43 6.57
CA ASN A 51 0.66 -20.07 6.12
C ASN A 51 0.58 -18.56 5.90
N LYS A 52 0.29 -18.13 4.65
CA LYS A 52 0.13 -16.71 4.30
C LYS A 52 -1.23 -16.47 3.68
N SER A 53 -1.79 -15.30 3.99
CA SER A 53 -3.03 -14.86 3.38
C SER A 53 -2.78 -14.31 1.99
N PHE A 54 -3.32 -14.97 0.99
CA PHE A 54 -3.30 -14.55 -0.42
C PHE A 54 -4.62 -13.89 -0.78
N HIS A 55 -4.56 -12.87 -1.60
CA HIS A 55 -5.72 -12.19 -2.15
C HIS A 55 -5.41 -11.62 -3.52
N GLN A 56 -6.43 -11.54 -4.32
CA GLN A 56 -6.41 -10.75 -5.56
C GLN A 56 -6.84 -9.32 -5.24
N LYS A 57 -6.50 -8.38 -6.11
CA LYS A 57 -6.81 -6.97 -5.91
C LYS A 57 -7.39 -6.35 -7.18
N ILE A 58 -8.34 -5.45 -6.98
CA ILE A 58 -8.82 -4.52 -8.00
C ILE A 58 -8.32 -3.14 -7.59
N GLU A 59 -7.63 -2.45 -8.50
CA GLU A 59 -7.13 -1.10 -8.29
C GLU A 59 -7.95 -0.13 -9.14
N THR A 60 -8.40 0.94 -8.52
CA THR A 60 -9.20 1.97 -9.16
C THR A 60 -9.01 3.30 -8.46
N TYR A 61 -9.57 4.35 -9.03
CA TYR A 61 -9.57 5.68 -8.45
C TYR A 61 -10.99 6.14 -8.18
N GLY A 62 -11.16 6.95 -7.14
CA GLY A 62 -12.44 7.53 -6.79
C GLY A 62 -12.27 8.88 -6.13
N THR A 63 -13.37 9.62 -6.04
CA THR A 63 -13.41 10.90 -5.34
C THR A 63 -13.94 10.70 -3.92
N ALA A 64 -13.32 11.35 -2.95
CA ALA A 64 -13.81 11.39 -1.58
C ALA A 64 -15.11 12.21 -1.50
N LEU A 65 -16.15 11.63 -0.94
CA LEU A 65 -17.45 12.26 -0.72
C LEU A 65 -17.74 12.29 0.77
N SER A 66 -18.21 13.41 1.30
CA SER A 66 -18.67 13.49 2.67
C SER A 66 -19.91 12.61 2.88
N SER A 67 -20.12 12.13 4.10
CA SER A 67 -21.30 11.31 4.43
C SER A 67 -22.58 12.11 4.32
N ARG A 68 -22.52 13.38 4.68
CA ARG A 68 -23.59 14.39 4.53
C ARG A 68 -22.97 15.69 4.11
N SER A 69 -23.63 16.39 3.21
CA SER A 69 -23.25 17.73 2.78
C SER A 69 -24.48 18.60 2.66
N SER A 70 -24.40 19.82 3.18
CA SER A 70 -25.42 20.86 2.99
C SER A 70 -24.76 22.11 2.48
N SER A 71 -25.42 22.79 1.55
CA SER A 71 -24.93 24.04 0.98
C SER A 71 -25.96 25.14 1.24
N PHE A 72 -25.51 26.27 1.75
CA PHE A 72 -26.32 27.44 2.03
C PHE A 72 -25.83 28.59 1.15
N ARG A 73 -26.73 29.16 0.39
CA ARG A 73 -26.44 30.34 -0.41
C ARG A 73 -26.79 31.59 0.39
N ILE A 74 -25.81 32.45 0.63
CA ILE A 74 -25.93 33.63 1.45
C ILE A 74 -25.57 34.86 0.62
N LYS A 75 -26.39 35.87 0.62
CA LYS A 75 -26.05 37.18 0.06
C LYS A 75 -25.10 37.88 1.03
N LYS A 76 -23.97 38.37 0.56
CA LYS A 76 -23.01 39.09 1.42
C LYS A 76 -23.62 40.32 2.10
N SER A 77 -24.57 40.97 1.45
CA SER A 77 -25.29 42.14 1.98
C SER A 77 -26.18 41.80 3.19
N GLU A 78 -26.58 40.55 3.36
CA GLU A 78 -27.42 40.10 4.48
C GLU A 78 -26.60 39.61 5.67
N LEU A 79 -25.31 39.39 5.50
CA LEU A 79 -24.43 38.86 6.54
C LEU A 79 -24.13 39.93 7.58
N LEU A 80 -24.41 39.65 8.86
CA LEU A 80 -24.13 40.53 9.99
C LEU A 80 -22.69 40.41 10.48
N ASP A 81 -22.21 39.17 10.61
CA ASP A 81 -20.88 38.84 11.12
C ASP A 81 -20.08 38.03 10.10
N PRO A 82 -18.75 38.19 10.03
CA PRO A 82 -17.90 37.35 9.18
C PRO A 82 -17.98 35.89 9.61
N ILE A 83 -18.01 34.97 8.61
CA ILE A 83 -18.07 33.53 8.88
C ILE A 83 -16.68 32.98 9.05
N ASN A 84 -16.44 32.21 10.11
CA ASN A 84 -15.21 31.46 10.34
C ASN A 84 -15.28 30.13 9.61
N PHE A 85 -14.44 29.95 8.58
CA PHE A 85 -14.35 28.73 7.82
C PHE A 85 -13.39 27.71 8.45
N ASN A 86 -13.47 26.45 8.04
CA ASN A 86 -12.65 25.34 8.52
C ASN A 86 -12.82 25.02 10.02
N GLN A 87 -13.86 25.53 10.65
CA GLN A 87 -14.20 25.20 12.04
C GLN A 87 -15.14 24.00 12.12
N LYS A 88 -14.98 23.22 13.19
CA LYS A 88 -15.93 22.15 13.54
C LYS A 88 -17.11 22.76 14.26
N VAL A 89 -18.32 22.43 13.82
CA VAL A 89 -19.57 22.83 14.43
C VAL A 89 -20.40 21.62 14.82
N LYS A 90 -21.25 21.79 15.84
CA LYS A 90 -22.19 20.77 16.28
C LYS A 90 -23.57 21.05 15.67
N LYS A 91 -24.41 20.02 15.59
CA LYS A 91 -25.82 20.20 15.26
C LYS A 91 -26.46 21.23 16.20
N GLY A 92 -27.13 22.23 15.63
CA GLY A 92 -27.79 23.28 16.36
C GLY A 92 -26.97 24.57 16.56
N ASP A 93 -25.66 24.55 16.25
CA ASP A 93 -24.84 25.78 16.33
C ASP A 93 -25.23 26.76 15.23
N ILE A 94 -25.17 28.07 15.55
CA ILE A 94 -25.38 29.13 14.57
C ILE A 94 -24.14 29.24 13.71
N ILE A 95 -24.28 28.98 12.41
CA ILE A 95 -23.19 28.97 11.43
C ILE A 95 -23.09 30.26 10.61
N ALA A 96 -24.19 31.02 10.53
CA ALA A 96 -24.22 32.36 9.96
C ALA A 96 -25.35 33.16 10.57
N LYS A 97 -25.08 34.45 10.89
CA LYS A 97 -26.09 35.40 11.33
C LYS A 97 -26.43 36.32 10.18
N LEU A 98 -27.68 36.32 9.78
CA LEU A 98 -28.21 37.17 8.73
C LEU A 98 -29.13 38.22 9.33
N LYS A 99 -29.40 39.29 8.58
CA LYS A 99 -30.36 40.36 8.98
C LYS A 99 -31.77 39.81 9.14
N SER A 100 -32.12 38.79 8.33
CA SER A 100 -33.46 38.20 8.32
C SER A 100 -33.61 37.06 9.32
N GLU A 101 -32.60 36.17 9.41
CA GLU A 101 -32.65 34.95 10.22
C GLU A 101 -31.24 34.43 10.52
N ASN A 102 -31.13 33.48 11.47
CA ASN A 102 -29.89 32.76 11.72
C ASN A 102 -29.90 31.43 10.99
N ILE A 103 -28.79 31.09 10.31
CA ILE A 103 -28.59 29.76 9.74
C ILE A 103 -28.00 28.87 10.81
N VAL A 104 -28.65 27.74 11.05
CA VAL A 104 -28.30 26.77 12.08
C VAL A 104 -27.77 25.48 11.41
N ALA A 105 -26.73 24.85 11.99
CA ALA A 105 -26.18 23.62 11.53
C ALA A 105 -27.15 22.45 11.65
N PRO A 106 -27.61 21.80 10.57
CA PRO A 106 -28.54 20.68 10.62
C PRO A 106 -27.90 19.40 11.15
N PHE A 107 -26.58 19.29 11.10
CA PHE A 107 -25.77 18.21 11.65
C PHE A 107 -24.38 18.72 12.02
N SER A 108 -23.63 17.92 12.77
CA SER A 108 -22.24 18.25 13.13
C SER A 108 -21.32 18.02 11.94
N GLY A 109 -20.38 18.94 11.70
CA GLY A 109 -19.48 18.86 10.56
C GLY A 109 -18.44 19.96 10.55
N ILE A 110 -17.82 20.15 9.40
CA ILE A 110 -16.83 21.21 9.15
C ILE A 110 -17.41 22.21 8.16
N LEU A 111 -17.31 23.49 8.53
CA LEU A 111 -17.74 24.58 7.66
C LEU A 111 -16.70 24.82 6.56
N GLY A 112 -17.15 24.78 5.32
CA GLY A 112 -16.36 25.11 4.13
C GLY A 112 -16.90 26.33 3.41
N LYS A 113 -16.07 26.90 2.53
CA LYS A 113 -16.44 27.96 1.60
C LYS A 113 -16.31 27.45 0.18
N ARG A 114 -17.37 27.59 -0.60
CA ARG A 114 -17.29 27.41 -2.05
C ARG A 114 -17.43 28.77 -2.72
N GLY A 115 -16.38 29.20 -3.43
CA GLY A 115 -16.45 30.40 -4.27
C GLY A 115 -17.37 30.15 -5.46
N ILE A 116 -18.29 31.08 -5.74
CA ILE A 116 -18.94 31.17 -7.05
C ILE A 116 -18.08 32.14 -7.86
N SER A 117 -17.75 31.77 -9.09
CA SER A 117 -17.20 32.73 -10.05
C SER A 117 -18.21 33.86 -10.25
N GLU A 118 -17.76 35.10 -10.19
CA GLU A 118 -18.60 36.30 -10.23
C GLU A 118 -19.38 36.45 -11.56
N ASP A 119 -18.98 35.67 -12.57
CA ASP A 119 -19.47 35.82 -13.95
C ASP A 119 -20.76 35.06 -14.31
N THR A 120 -21.30 34.23 -13.41
CA THR A 120 -22.38 33.32 -13.86
C THR A 120 -23.80 33.77 -13.54
N LEU A 121 -24.03 34.72 -12.65
CA LEU A 121 -25.37 35.25 -12.31
C LEU A 121 -25.27 36.66 -11.75
N GLY A 122 -25.52 37.63 -12.61
CA GLY A 122 -25.66 39.05 -12.33
C GLY A 122 -25.71 39.55 -10.89
N SER A 123 -24.80 40.47 -10.60
CA SER A 123 -24.86 41.64 -9.71
C SER A 123 -24.92 41.53 -8.17
N GLU A 124 -25.09 40.39 -7.54
CA GLU A 124 -24.92 40.32 -6.07
C GLU A 124 -23.90 39.22 -5.69
N SER A 125 -22.79 39.64 -5.09
CA SER A 125 -21.79 38.71 -4.58
C SER A 125 -22.40 37.78 -3.50
N SER A 126 -22.76 36.55 -3.93
CA SER A 126 -23.22 35.52 -3.01
C SER A 126 -22.11 34.62 -2.57
N LEU A 127 -22.20 34.16 -1.33
CA LEU A 127 -21.31 33.21 -0.71
C LEU A 127 -22.03 31.88 -0.63
N ILE A 128 -21.41 30.78 -1.02
CA ILE A 128 -21.89 29.46 -0.69
C ILE A 128 -21.09 28.95 0.51
N LEU A 129 -21.80 28.76 1.60
CA LEU A 129 -21.35 28.09 2.79
C LEU A 129 -21.66 26.60 2.65
N THR A 130 -20.68 25.73 2.85
CA THR A 130 -20.88 24.28 2.88
C THR A 130 -20.68 23.76 4.30
N LEU A 131 -21.49 22.79 4.68
CA LEU A 131 -21.31 22.02 5.90
C LEU A 131 -21.14 20.57 5.53
N ASP A 132 -19.99 20.00 5.83
CA ASP A 132 -19.62 18.64 5.45
C ASP A 132 -19.32 17.77 6.67
N ASP A 133 -20.04 16.65 6.79
CA ASP A 133 -19.72 15.59 7.74
C ASP A 133 -18.72 14.64 7.08
N SER A 134 -17.45 14.79 7.41
CA SER A 134 -16.35 14.03 6.87
C SER A 134 -15.82 12.95 7.83
N THR A 135 -16.52 12.62 8.90
CA THR A 135 -16.13 11.54 9.84
C THR A 135 -16.08 10.16 9.16
N THR A 136 -16.95 9.99 8.17
CA THR A 136 -16.94 8.87 7.24
C THR A 136 -16.87 9.44 5.82
N ILE A 137 -15.98 8.91 5.03
CA ILE A 137 -15.87 9.23 3.61
C ILE A 137 -16.46 8.10 2.79
N PHE A 138 -17.29 8.46 1.83
CA PHE A 138 -17.73 7.56 0.76
C PHE A 138 -16.93 7.81 -0.52
N SER A 139 -16.86 6.80 -1.37
CA SER A 139 -16.34 6.94 -2.72
C SER A 139 -17.13 6.06 -3.66
N ASP A 140 -17.73 6.67 -4.67
CA ASP A 140 -18.47 5.94 -5.71
C ASP A 140 -17.51 5.68 -6.86
N VAL A 141 -17.22 4.40 -7.11
CA VAL A 141 -16.27 3.96 -8.13
C VAL A 141 -16.96 3.09 -9.16
N LYS A 142 -16.53 3.21 -10.42
CA LYS A 142 -16.97 2.38 -11.52
C LYS A 142 -15.99 1.23 -11.69
N ILE A 143 -16.46 0.00 -11.47
CA ILE A 143 -15.65 -1.22 -11.58
C ILE A 143 -16.08 -1.99 -12.82
N PRO A 144 -15.15 -2.45 -13.67
CA PRO A 144 -15.47 -3.23 -14.87
C PRO A 144 -16.37 -4.44 -14.57
N GLU A 145 -17.32 -4.74 -15.45
CA GLU A 145 -18.31 -5.82 -15.27
C GLU A 145 -17.69 -7.21 -15.13
N ILE A 146 -16.46 -7.41 -15.62
CA ILE A 146 -15.73 -8.68 -15.46
C ILE A 146 -15.55 -9.09 -14.00
N TYR A 147 -15.61 -8.13 -13.07
CA TYR A 147 -15.50 -8.36 -11.63
C TYR A 147 -16.87 -8.56 -10.94
N ALA A 148 -17.98 -8.55 -11.69
CA ALA A 148 -19.33 -8.65 -11.12
C ALA A 148 -19.49 -9.83 -10.15
N GLY A 149 -18.96 -10.99 -10.53
CA GLY A 149 -19.10 -12.22 -9.73
C GLY A 149 -18.35 -12.21 -8.39
N VAL A 150 -17.39 -11.31 -8.22
CA VAL A 150 -16.55 -11.23 -7.00
C VAL A 150 -16.89 -10.02 -6.12
N LEU A 151 -17.58 -9.02 -6.66
CA LEU A 151 -17.97 -7.84 -5.90
C LEU A 151 -19.09 -8.16 -4.91
N LYS A 152 -18.83 -7.92 -3.63
CA LYS A 152 -19.79 -8.13 -2.55
C LYS A 152 -19.65 -7.05 -1.48
N LYS A 153 -20.78 -6.71 -0.83
CA LYS A 153 -20.76 -5.87 0.39
C LYS A 153 -19.83 -6.47 1.44
N GLY A 154 -19.07 -5.61 2.14
CA GLY A 154 -18.14 -6.01 3.19
C GLY A 154 -16.74 -6.42 2.70
N LEU A 155 -16.47 -6.46 1.40
CA LEU A 155 -15.10 -6.71 0.94
C LEU A 155 -14.16 -5.62 1.46
N PRO A 156 -12.98 -6.00 2.01
CA PRO A 156 -12.04 -5.05 2.57
C PRO A 156 -11.41 -4.18 1.47
N VAL A 157 -11.34 -2.90 1.77
CA VAL A 157 -10.78 -1.88 0.90
C VAL A 157 -9.65 -1.16 1.60
N LYS A 158 -8.61 -0.83 0.85
CA LYS A 158 -7.57 0.11 1.24
C LYS A 158 -7.65 1.32 0.35
N ALA A 159 -7.69 2.51 0.95
CA ALA A 159 -7.63 3.76 0.23
C ALA A 159 -6.33 4.50 0.58
N LYS A 160 -5.73 5.17 -0.40
CA LYS A 160 -4.60 6.06 -0.22
C LYS A 160 -4.96 7.44 -0.72
N PHE A 161 -4.46 8.45 -0.04
CA PHE A 161 -4.60 9.85 -0.42
C PHE A 161 -3.23 10.43 -0.70
N ALA A 162 -3.07 11.07 -1.88
CA ALA A 162 -1.76 11.53 -2.36
C ALA A 162 -1.04 12.51 -1.40
N ALA A 163 -1.81 13.29 -0.62
CA ALA A 163 -1.23 14.21 0.36
C ALA A 163 -0.52 13.48 1.52
N TYR A 164 -0.88 12.22 1.79
CA TYR A 164 -0.30 11.40 2.87
C TYR A 164 0.27 10.10 2.32
N LYS A 165 1.39 10.18 1.61
CA LYS A 165 2.00 9.08 0.82
C LYS A 165 2.17 7.76 1.57
N ASN A 166 2.41 7.80 2.89
CA ASN A 166 2.68 6.62 3.72
C ASN A 166 1.47 6.16 4.53
N LYS A 167 0.30 6.79 4.36
CA LYS A 167 -0.92 6.43 5.09
C LYS A 167 -1.86 5.63 4.22
N THR A 168 -2.47 4.62 4.85
CA THR A 168 -3.52 3.80 4.23
C THR A 168 -4.74 3.86 5.12
N TYR A 169 -5.87 4.19 4.53
CA TYR A 169 -7.17 4.26 5.20
C TYR A 169 -7.92 2.96 4.93
N LYS A 170 -8.48 2.39 5.98
CA LYS A 170 -9.26 1.15 5.90
C LYS A 170 -10.71 1.48 5.56
N GLY A 171 -11.27 0.69 4.69
CA GLY A 171 -12.67 0.78 4.30
C GLY A 171 -13.23 -0.57 3.89
N GLU A 172 -14.46 -0.56 3.44
CA GLU A 172 -15.19 -1.72 2.96
C GLU A 172 -16.14 -1.33 1.84
N ILE A 173 -16.57 -2.28 1.04
CA ILE A 173 -17.66 -2.07 0.09
C ILE A 173 -18.97 -1.94 0.88
N GLU A 174 -19.61 -0.79 0.81
CA GLU A 174 -20.92 -0.54 1.42
C GLU A 174 -22.06 -1.10 0.58
N SER A 175 -22.01 -0.88 -0.73
CA SER A 175 -23.01 -1.39 -1.66
C SER A 175 -22.46 -1.56 -3.07
N VAL A 176 -23.04 -2.48 -3.80
CA VAL A 176 -22.78 -2.74 -5.22
C VAL A 176 -24.09 -2.56 -5.97
N ALA A 177 -24.08 -1.81 -7.06
CA ALA A 177 -25.26 -1.61 -7.87
C ALA A 177 -25.75 -2.94 -8.44
N SER A 178 -27.06 -3.12 -8.50
CA SER A 178 -27.71 -4.33 -9.06
C SER A 178 -27.75 -4.35 -10.60
N ARG A 179 -27.27 -3.28 -11.24
CA ARG A 179 -27.31 -3.12 -12.70
C ARG A 179 -25.94 -2.66 -13.20
N VAL A 180 -25.53 -3.23 -14.32
CA VAL A 180 -24.37 -2.79 -15.10
C VAL A 180 -24.76 -1.58 -15.95
N ASP A 181 -23.92 -0.56 -15.97
CA ASP A 181 -24.01 0.53 -16.93
C ASP A 181 -23.56 0.02 -18.30
N ALA A 182 -24.51 -0.08 -19.24
CA ALA A 182 -24.26 -0.65 -20.56
C ALA A 182 -23.33 0.21 -21.43
N GLN A 183 -23.26 1.51 -21.18
CA GLN A 183 -22.38 2.42 -21.95
C GLN A 183 -20.92 2.28 -21.52
N THR A 184 -20.68 2.20 -20.21
CA THR A 184 -19.33 2.13 -19.65
C THR A 184 -18.89 0.72 -19.30
N ARG A 185 -19.76 -0.30 -19.44
CA ARG A 185 -19.50 -1.69 -19.05
C ARG A 185 -18.95 -1.81 -17.63
N SER A 186 -19.55 -1.05 -16.71
CA SER A 186 -19.10 -0.98 -15.33
C SER A 186 -20.25 -1.08 -14.33
N ILE A 187 -19.89 -1.43 -13.09
CA ILE A 187 -20.79 -1.54 -11.96
C ILE A 187 -20.43 -0.44 -10.96
N LEU A 188 -21.41 0.39 -10.62
CA LEU A 188 -21.23 1.41 -9.60
C LEU A 188 -21.11 0.74 -8.23
N THR A 189 -20.00 1.00 -7.56
CA THR A 189 -19.71 0.42 -6.25
C THR A 189 -19.42 1.53 -5.27
N ARG A 190 -20.18 1.58 -4.17
CA ARG A 190 -19.97 2.54 -3.08
C ARG A 190 -19.06 1.94 -2.04
N ILE A 191 -18.02 2.67 -1.72
CA ILE A 191 -17.02 2.32 -0.72
C ILE A 191 -17.19 3.25 0.47
N LYS A 192 -17.13 2.70 1.66
CA LYS A 192 -17.14 3.41 2.94
C LYS A 192 -15.77 3.35 3.56
N ILE A 193 -15.20 4.51 3.90
CA ILE A 193 -13.84 4.66 4.43
C ILE A 193 -13.92 5.40 5.76
N LYS A 194 -13.26 4.87 6.79
CA LYS A 194 -13.16 5.53 8.09
C LYS A 194 -12.19 6.71 8.00
N ASN A 195 -12.61 7.87 8.50
CA ASN A 195 -11.84 9.12 8.51
C ASN A 195 -11.81 9.75 9.90
N GLU A 196 -11.40 8.97 10.90
CA GLU A 196 -11.43 9.34 12.31
C GLU A 196 -10.68 10.65 12.61
N ASN A 197 -9.59 10.90 11.91
CA ASN A 197 -8.76 12.10 12.08
C ASN A 197 -9.15 13.25 11.15
N SER A 198 -10.21 13.11 10.35
CA SER A 198 -10.63 14.11 9.34
C SER A 198 -9.53 14.51 8.35
N GLU A 199 -8.62 13.58 8.03
CA GLU A 199 -7.50 13.80 7.10
C GLU A 199 -7.91 13.70 5.64
N LEU A 200 -8.91 12.85 5.34
CA LEU A 200 -9.49 12.76 4.02
C LEU A 200 -10.45 13.91 3.80
N ILE A 201 -10.13 14.75 2.84
CA ILE A 201 -10.90 15.96 2.53
C ILE A 201 -11.89 15.62 1.41
N PRO A 202 -13.19 15.95 1.55
CA PRO A 202 -14.15 15.79 0.46
C PRO A 202 -13.69 16.48 -0.83
N GLY A 203 -13.86 15.81 -1.96
CA GLY A 203 -13.35 16.25 -3.25
C GLY A 203 -11.96 15.72 -3.62
N SER A 204 -11.23 15.13 -2.67
CA SER A 204 -9.91 14.56 -2.94
C SER A 204 -9.96 13.32 -3.83
N LEU A 205 -8.93 13.12 -4.62
CA LEU A 205 -8.70 11.87 -5.36
C LEU A 205 -8.14 10.80 -4.42
N LEU A 206 -8.75 9.63 -4.44
CA LEU A 206 -8.33 8.45 -3.69
C LEU A 206 -7.90 7.34 -4.64
N GLU A 207 -6.74 6.75 -4.37
CA GLU A 207 -6.34 5.46 -4.94
C GLU A 207 -6.98 4.36 -4.09
N ILE A 208 -7.75 3.50 -4.71
CA ILE A 208 -8.59 2.51 -4.05
C ILE A 208 -8.16 1.11 -4.49
N GLN A 209 -7.90 0.26 -3.50
CA GLN A 209 -7.55 -1.14 -3.69
C GLN A 209 -8.55 -2.02 -2.96
N ILE A 210 -9.34 -2.79 -3.73
CA ILE A 210 -10.32 -3.75 -3.21
C ILE A 210 -9.68 -5.13 -3.21
N LYS A 211 -9.74 -5.82 -2.08
CA LYS A 211 -9.22 -7.19 -1.95
C LYS A 211 -10.36 -8.19 -2.08
N TYR A 212 -10.13 -9.23 -2.90
CA TYR A 212 -11.09 -10.31 -3.09
C TYR A 212 -10.38 -11.66 -3.19
N ASN A 213 -11.12 -12.77 -3.19
CA ASN A 213 -10.59 -14.14 -3.16
C ASN A 213 -9.54 -14.33 -2.06
N ILE A 214 -9.84 -13.82 -0.86
CA ILE A 214 -8.95 -13.92 0.29
C ILE A 214 -8.95 -15.38 0.75
N ARG A 215 -7.75 -15.98 0.78
CA ARG A 215 -7.56 -17.36 1.22
C ARG A 215 -6.21 -17.51 1.93
N ASP A 216 -6.17 -18.39 2.90
CA ASP A 216 -4.93 -18.79 3.53
C ASP A 216 -4.38 -20.03 2.81
N ALA A 217 -3.11 -19.99 2.45
CA ALA A 217 -2.42 -21.08 1.78
C ALA A 217 -0.96 -21.13 2.19
N LEU A 218 -0.36 -22.31 2.05
CA LEU A 218 1.07 -22.51 2.26
C LEU A 218 1.87 -21.71 1.23
N SER A 219 2.85 -20.95 1.71
CA SER A 219 3.73 -20.10 0.89
C SER A 219 5.14 -20.64 0.89
N ILE A 220 5.69 -20.77 -0.31
CA ILE A 220 7.10 -21.01 -0.55
C ILE A 220 7.68 -19.90 -1.44
N PRO A 221 8.95 -19.52 -1.31
CA PRO A 221 9.59 -18.57 -2.21
C PRO A 221 9.67 -19.09 -3.63
N ASP A 222 9.55 -18.22 -4.62
CA ASP A 222 9.68 -18.58 -6.05
C ASP A 222 11.03 -19.25 -6.36
N THR A 223 12.08 -18.86 -5.63
CA THR A 223 13.42 -19.47 -5.75
C THR A 223 13.48 -20.94 -5.34
N SER A 224 12.44 -21.44 -4.66
CA SER A 224 12.32 -22.85 -4.27
C SER A 224 11.71 -23.72 -5.36
N ILE A 225 11.24 -23.13 -6.46
CA ILE A 225 10.62 -23.83 -7.59
C ILE A 225 11.67 -23.98 -8.70
N MET A 226 12.12 -25.20 -8.94
CA MET A 226 12.91 -25.50 -10.14
C MET A 226 11.97 -25.76 -11.32
N ASN A 227 12.01 -24.88 -12.30
CA ASN A 227 11.32 -25.12 -13.58
C ASN A 227 12.21 -26.03 -14.41
N GLN A 228 11.88 -27.31 -14.45
CA GLN A 228 12.46 -28.24 -15.41
C GLN A 228 11.65 -28.11 -16.70
N GLY A 229 12.17 -27.31 -17.65
CA GLY A 229 11.61 -27.18 -19.00
C GLY A 229 11.72 -28.43 -19.82
#